data_5d5933305f1cc432af7e4212f7744686
#
_entry.id   5d5933305f1cc432af7e4212f7744686
#
_cell.length_a   1.000
_cell.length_b   1.000
_cell.length_c   1.000
_cell.angle_alpha   90.00
_cell.angle_beta   90.00
_cell.angle_gamma   90.00
#
_symmetry.space_group_name_H-M   'P 1'
#
loop_
_entity.id
_entity.type
_entity.pdbx_description
1 polymer ?
#
loop_
_entity_poly.entity_id
_entity_poly.type
_entity_poly.pdbx_seq_one_letter_code
_entity_poly.pdbx_strand_id
1 'polypeptide(L)'
;MMSEFVNVTAVKEANIYFEGKVTSRTGLFADGTRKTLGIMLPGEYEFGTDAAELMEVLQGEMDVLLPGESEWRTVKSGESFRVPAKSKFQLQVKQVADYCC
;
A
#
# COMPACT_ATOMS: atom_id res chain seq x y z
N MET A 1 12.90 6.25 -10.20
CA MET A 1 11.52 6.19 -9.69
C MET A 1 10.75 7.40 -10.17
N MET A 2 9.60 7.20 -10.73
CA MET A 2 8.75 8.32 -11.11
C MET A 2 8.08 8.89 -9.86
N SER A 3 8.13 10.20 -9.70
CA SER A 3 7.53 10.90 -8.57
C SER A 3 6.07 11.31 -8.82
N GLU A 4 5.56 10.99 -10.00
CA GLU A 4 4.18 11.34 -10.36
C GLU A 4 3.64 10.37 -11.42
N PHE A 5 2.33 10.23 -11.46
CA PHE A 5 1.66 9.52 -12.54
C PHE A 5 1.28 10.53 -13.63
N VAL A 6 1.56 10.17 -14.88
CA VAL A 6 1.26 11.02 -16.03
C VAL A 6 0.21 10.33 -16.88
N ASN A 7 -0.79 11.12 -17.35
CA ASN A 7 -1.85 10.63 -18.24
C ASN A 7 -2.62 9.45 -17.66
N VAL A 8 -3.06 9.58 -16.42
CA VAL A 8 -3.89 8.56 -15.76
C VAL A 8 -5.31 9.05 -15.60
N THR A 9 -6.24 8.11 -15.57
CA THR A 9 -7.61 8.38 -15.16
C THR A 9 -7.68 8.19 -13.67
N ALA A 10 -8.11 9.19 -12.92
CA ALA A 10 -8.29 9.10 -11.48
C ALA A 10 -9.76 8.79 -11.17
N VAL A 11 -9.99 7.70 -10.43
CA VAL A 11 -11.34 7.38 -9.95
C VAL A 11 -11.63 8.31 -8.77
N LYS A 12 -12.75 9.02 -8.82
CA LYS A 12 -13.08 10.06 -7.85
C LYS A 12 -13.34 9.50 -6.45
N GLU A 13 -14.01 8.36 -6.37
CA GLU A 13 -14.39 7.77 -5.09
C GLU A 13 -13.23 7.04 -4.46
N ALA A 14 -12.95 7.34 -3.19
CA ALA A 14 -11.88 6.69 -2.46
C ALA A 14 -12.24 5.27 -2.06
N ASN A 15 -11.21 4.42 -1.95
CA ASN A 15 -11.31 3.13 -1.30
C ASN A 15 -11.08 3.36 0.21
N ILE A 16 -12.00 2.93 1.03
CA ILE A 16 -11.96 3.19 2.47
C ILE A 16 -11.92 1.85 3.21
N TYR A 17 -10.91 1.70 4.05
CA TYR A 17 -10.70 0.50 4.86
C TYR A 17 -10.54 0.88 6.33
N PHE A 18 -10.86 -0.05 7.23
CA PHE A 18 -10.67 0.12 8.68
C PHE A 18 -11.28 1.45 9.17
N GLU A 19 -12.53 1.70 8.76
CA GLU A 19 -13.29 2.87 9.20
C GLU A 19 -12.60 4.20 8.89
N GLY A 20 -11.87 4.26 7.79
CA GLY A 20 -11.19 5.47 7.34
C GLY A 20 -9.75 5.61 7.79
N LYS A 21 -9.22 4.66 8.55
CA LYS A 21 -7.82 4.70 8.96
C LYS A 21 -6.86 4.42 7.81
N VAL A 22 -7.33 3.69 6.80
CA VAL A 22 -6.59 3.44 5.57
C VAL A 22 -7.48 3.85 4.41
N THR A 23 -6.96 4.71 3.55
CA THR A 23 -7.68 5.15 2.34
C THR A 23 -6.75 5.10 1.14
N SER A 24 -7.33 4.94 -0.03
CA SER A 24 -6.57 5.04 -1.28
C SER A 24 -7.46 5.56 -2.40
N ARG A 25 -6.82 6.08 -3.44
CA ARG A 25 -7.49 6.47 -4.68
C ARG A 25 -6.86 5.73 -5.84
N THR A 26 -7.70 5.32 -6.77
CA THR A 26 -7.31 4.47 -7.88
C THR A 26 -6.93 5.32 -9.08
N GLY A 27 -5.76 5.01 -9.67
CA GLY A 27 -5.34 5.52 -10.96
C GLY A 27 -5.36 4.42 -12.01
N LEU A 28 -5.94 4.71 -13.15
CA LEU A 28 -6.01 3.77 -14.27
C LEU A 28 -5.14 4.28 -15.41
N PHE A 29 -4.21 3.44 -15.84
CA PHE A 29 -3.29 3.77 -16.92
C PHE A 29 -3.86 3.34 -18.27
N ALA A 30 -3.37 3.94 -19.35
CA ALA A 30 -3.84 3.65 -20.69
C ALA A 30 -3.64 2.19 -21.10
N ASP A 31 -2.63 1.53 -20.56
CA ASP A 31 -2.33 0.11 -20.84
C ASP A 31 -3.18 -0.88 -20.05
N GLY A 32 -4.12 -0.39 -19.24
CA GLY A 32 -4.96 -1.21 -18.38
C GLY A 32 -4.38 -1.45 -16.99
N THR A 33 -3.19 -0.98 -16.69
CA THR A 33 -2.58 -1.09 -15.38
C THR A 33 -3.36 -0.25 -14.36
N ARG A 34 -3.51 -0.77 -13.16
CA ARG A 34 -4.19 -0.10 -12.05
C ARG A 34 -3.22 0.02 -10.88
N LYS A 35 -3.13 1.23 -10.34
CA LYS A 35 -2.37 1.47 -9.09
C LYS A 35 -3.19 2.33 -8.15
N THR A 36 -2.87 2.25 -6.86
CA THR A 36 -3.55 3.08 -5.86
C THR A 36 -2.53 3.89 -5.09
N LEU A 37 -2.95 5.10 -4.71
CA LEU A 37 -2.18 6.01 -3.86
C LEU A 37 -2.97 6.26 -2.60
N GLY A 38 -2.38 6.09 -1.46
CA GLY A 38 -3.14 6.18 -0.22
C GLY A 38 -2.36 6.59 0.99
N ILE A 39 -3.10 6.71 2.07
CA ILE A 39 -2.60 7.11 3.38
C ILE A 39 -3.04 6.07 4.40
N MET A 40 -2.12 5.70 5.29
CA MET A 40 -2.42 4.88 6.46
C MET A 40 -2.17 5.70 7.72
N LEU A 41 -3.19 5.79 8.56
CA LEU A 41 -3.08 6.40 9.88
C LEU A 41 -2.42 5.42 10.85
N PRO A 42 -1.91 5.89 12.00
CA PRO A 42 -1.35 4.98 13.00
C PRO A 42 -2.32 3.88 13.40
N GLY A 43 -1.83 2.65 13.45
CA GLY A 43 -2.62 1.49 13.80
C GLY A 43 -1.96 0.19 13.36
N GLU A 44 -2.67 -0.90 13.62
CA GLU A 44 -2.27 -2.23 13.21
C GLU A 44 -3.31 -2.75 12.23
N TYR A 45 -2.84 -3.33 11.12
CA TYR A 45 -3.72 -3.73 10.03
C TYR A 45 -3.34 -5.11 9.51
N GLU A 46 -4.35 -5.88 9.06
CA GLU A 46 -4.14 -7.11 8.32
C GLU A 46 -4.84 -6.98 6.98
N PHE A 47 -4.12 -7.28 5.92
CA PHE A 47 -4.65 -7.25 4.56
C PHE A 47 -4.51 -8.60 3.89
N GLY A 48 -5.50 -8.93 3.05
CA GLY A 48 -5.42 -10.09 2.17
C GLY A 48 -5.14 -9.68 0.73
N THR A 49 -4.54 -10.58 -0.03
CA THR A 49 -4.28 -10.37 -1.45
C THR A 49 -4.99 -11.41 -2.30
N ASP A 50 -5.54 -10.97 -3.44
CA ASP A 50 -5.99 -11.87 -4.50
C ASP A 50 -4.86 -12.10 -5.50
N ALA A 51 -4.23 -11.01 -5.94
CA ALA A 51 -3.08 -11.02 -6.83
C ALA A 51 -1.85 -10.54 -6.07
N ALA A 52 -0.67 -10.85 -6.59
CA ALA A 52 0.57 -10.35 -6.01
C ALA A 52 0.60 -8.83 -6.05
N GLU A 53 1.16 -8.20 -5.02
CA GLU A 53 1.21 -6.76 -4.88
C GLU A 53 2.63 -6.27 -4.65
N LEU A 54 2.90 -5.08 -5.16
CA LEU A 54 4.11 -4.32 -4.84
C LEU A 54 3.67 -3.09 -4.06
N MET A 55 4.11 -3.00 -2.81
CA MET A 55 3.83 -1.86 -1.94
C MET A 55 5.06 -0.96 -1.87
N GLU A 56 4.89 0.30 -2.21
CA GLU A 56 5.95 1.31 -2.11
C GLU A 56 5.61 2.28 -0.98
N VAL A 57 6.57 2.53 -0.09
CA VAL A 57 6.42 3.54 0.96
C VAL A 57 6.97 4.85 0.43
N LEU A 58 6.11 5.85 0.32
CA LEU A 58 6.47 7.15 -0.24
C LEU A 58 6.91 8.12 0.86
N GLN A 59 6.22 8.12 1.99
CA GLN A 59 6.56 8.92 3.17
C GLN A 59 6.30 8.10 4.43
N GLY A 60 7.05 8.36 5.48
CA GLY A 60 6.93 7.63 6.72
C GLY A 60 7.58 6.26 6.64
N GLU A 61 7.07 5.33 7.40
CA GLU A 61 7.57 3.95 7.42
C GLU A 61 6.48 3.00 7.91
N MET A 62 6.64 1.72 7.61
CA MET A 62 5.74 0.65 8.07
C MET A 62 6.55 -0.52 8.55
N ASP A 63 6.09 -1.18 9.61
CA ASP A 63 6.61 -2.49 9.99
C ASP A 63 5.71 -3.54 9.34
N VAL A 64 6.32 -4.50 8.68
CA VAL A 64 5.62 -5.50 7.86
C VAL A 64 5.97 -6.90 8.33
N LEU A 65 4.94 -7.71 8.55
CA LEU A 65 5.11 -9.16 8.73
C LEU A 65 4.54 -9.84 7.50
N LEU A 66 5.44 -10.37 6.66
CA LEU A 66 5.06 -11.02 5.42
C LEU A 66 4.56 -12.45 5.66
N PRO A 67 3.79 -13.03 4.70
CA PRO A 67 3.28 -14.38 4.85
C PRO A 67 4.40 -15.40 5.10
N GLY A 68 4.21 -16.26 6.10
CA GLY A 68 5.17 -17.31 6.43
C GLY A 68 6.41 -16.84 7.16
N GLU A 69 6.56 -15.54 7.40
CA GLU A 69 7.69 -14.99 8.14
C GLU A 69 7.33 -14.82 9.61
N SER A 70 8.34 -14.92 10.48
CA SER A 70 8.15 -14.74 11.92
C SER A 70 8.75 -13.43 12.42
N GLU A 71 9.48 -12.71 11.59
CA GLU A 71 10.15 -11.48 11.95
C GLU A 71 9.55 -10.29 11.21
N TRP A 72 9.30 -9.22 11.94
CA TRP A 72 8.86 -7.95 11.39
C TRP A 72 10.02 -7.25 10.70
N ARG A 73 9.71 -6.60 9.59
CA ARG A 73 10.68 -5.82 8.82
C ARG A 73 10.19 -4.39 8.71
N THR A 74 11.06 -3.41 8.95
CA THR A 74 10.73 -2.01 8.76
C THR A 74 11.04 -1.60 7.32
N VAL A 75 10.04 -1.06 6.63
CA VAL A 75 10.15 -0.53 5.27
C VAL A 75 10.01 0.97 5.36
N LYS A 76 11.06 1.70 4.96
CA LYS A 76 11.14 3.15 5.07
C LYS A 76 10.79 3.84 3.76
N SER A 77 10.62 5.15 3.84
CA SER A 77 10.38 6.00 2.67
C SER A 77 11.40 5.72 1.56
N GLY A 78 10.91 5.49 0.34
CA GLY A 78 11.72 5.13 -0.82
C GLY A 78 11.96 3.65 -0.98
N GLU A 79 11.54 2.84 -0.03
CA GLU A 79 11.66 1.39 -0.07
C GLU A 79 10.33 0.73 -0.43
N SER A 80 10.39 -0.53 -0.81
CA SER A 80 9.20 -1.28 -1.21
C SER A 80 9.29 -2.73 -0.73
N PHE A 81 8.14 -3.42 -0.76
CA PHE A 81 8.09 -4.85 -0.48
C PHE A 81 7.03 -5.49 -1.38
N ARG A 82 7.21 -6.80 -1.62
CA ARG A 82 6.29 -7.59 -2.44
C ARG A 82 5.50 -8.54 -1.56
N VAL A 83 4.23 -8.71 -1.89
CA VAL A 83 3.34 -9.66 -1.21
C VAL A 83 2.84 -10.64 -2.26
N PRO A 84 2.97 -11.96 -2.00
CA PRO A 84 2.48 -12.96 -2.96
C PRO A 84 0.95 -12.95 -3.04
N ALA A 85 0.43 -13.53 -4.13
CA ALA A 85 -0.99 -13.69 -4.33
C ALA A 85 -1.60 -14.62 -3.28
N LYS A 86 -2.89 -14.45 -3.03
CA LYS A 86 -3.71 -15.32 -2.17
C LYS A 86 -3.10 -15.56 -0.79
N SER A 87 -2.66 -14.47 -0.15
CA SER A 87 -2.00 -14.51 1.14
C SER A 87 -2.47 -13.37 2.03
N LYS A 88 -1.98 -13.37 3.26
CA LYS A 88 -2.26 -12.31 4.22
C LYS A 88 -0.96 -11.78 4.77
N PHE A 89 -0.93 -10.48 5.04
CA PHE A 89 0.22 -9.84 5.67
C PHE A 89 -0.26 -8.83 6.70
N GLN A 90 0.61 -8.50 7.65
CA GLN A 90 0.28 -7.58 8.74
C GLN A 90 1.17 -6.35 8.67
N LEU A 91 0.61 -5.22 9.08
CA LEU A 91 1.30 -3.94 9.12
C LEU A 91 1.14 -3.30 10.49
N GLN A 92 2.20 -2.66 10.96
CA GLN A 92 2.15 -1.75 12.09
C GLN A 92 2.62 -0.39 11.62
N VAL A 93 1.77 0.62 11.80
CA VAL A 93 2.04 2.00 11.38
C VAL A 93 2.04 2.86 12.63
N LYS A 94 3.17 3.49 12.94
CA LYS A 94 3.32 4.31 14.15
C LYS A 94 3.02 5.77 13.90
N GLN A 95 3.29 6.25 12.70
CA GLN A 95 2.99 7.60 12.24
C GLN A 95 2.38 7.50 10.86
N VAL A 96 1.70 8.54 10.42
CA VAL A 96 1.06 8.55 9.10
C VAL A 96 2.04 8.09 8.03
N ALA A 97 1.63 7.12 7.23
CA ALA A 97 2.42 6.61 6.12
C ALA A 97 1.70 6.89 4.79
N ASP A 98 2.47 7.27 3.78
CA ASP A 98 2.02 7.53 2.43
C ASP A 98 2.52 6.39 1.55
N TYR A 99 1.66 5.79 0.75
CA TYR A 99 2.02 4.57 0.03
C TYR A 99 1.41 4.52 -1.36
N CYS A 100 2.04 3.69 -2.21
CA CYS A 100 1.52 3.32 -3.53
C CYS A 100 1.43 1.79 -3.60
N CYS A 101 0.33 1.30 -4.13
CA CYS A 101 0.13 -0.14 -4.31
C CYS A 101 -0.15 -0.50 -5.78
#